data_9da0ee8ec09e2a4f946816bd6c575ec1
#
_entry.id   9da0ee8ec09e2a4f946816bd6c575ec1
#
_cell.length_a   1.000
_cell.length_b   1.000
_cell.length_c   1.000
_cell.angle_alpha   90.00
_cell.angle_beta   90.00
_cell.angle_gamma   90.00
#
_symmetry.space_group_name_H-M   'P 1'
#
loop_
_entity.id
_entity.type
_entity.pdbx_description
1 polymer ?
#
loop_
_entity_poly.entity_id
_entity_poly.type
_entity_poly.pdbx_seq_one_letter_code
_entity_poly.pdbx_strand_id
1 'polypeptide(L)'
;MKKISQKIATSFLAGKSLQIDNTYTDGSKVYLHSNLIAKKIHPDKLEISLAGYPTMTTRERLNSILNVFGFDHYIQQKEGKQYIVNEPSESMHIIPEDKFIGFRRVGEIWQ
;
A
#
# COMPACT_ATOMS: atom_id res chain seq x y z
N MET A 1 -5.54 9.62 -8.98
CA MET A 1 -5.49 8.21 -8.59
C MET A 1 -6.15 7.35 -9.64
N LYS A 2 -5.56 6.25 -10.06
CA LYS A 2 -6.13 5.42 -11.11
C LYS A 2 -7.31 4.60 -10.60
N LYS A 3 -8.30 4.39 -11.47
CA LYS A 3 -9.53 3.67 -11.12
C LYS A 3 -9.26 2.27 -10.59
N ILE A 4 -8.35 1.52 -11.22
CA ILE A 4 -8.03 0.14 -10.80
C ILE A 4 -7.48 0.16 -9.39
N SER A 5 -6.51 1.01 -9.12
CA SER A 5 -5.88 1.10 -7.79
C SER A 5 -6.89 1.45 -6.72
N GLN A 6 -7.79 2.39 -7.00
CA GLN A 6 -8.80 2.81 -6.03
C GLN A 6 -9.83 1.71 -5.76
N LYS A 7 -10.28 1.01 -6.79
CA LYS A 7 -11.25 -0.08 -6.63
C LYS A 7 -10.66 -1.24 -5.81
N ILE A 8 -9.42 -1.61 -6.10
CA ILE A 8 -8.73 -2.67 -5.35
C ILE A 8 -8.56 -2.26 -3.90
N ALA A 9 -8.11 -1.04 -3.65
CA ALA A 9 -7.90 -0.54 -2.29
C ALA A 9 -9.21 -0.52 -1.49
N THR A 10 -10.29 -0.09 -2.11
CA THR A 10 -11.60 -0.03 -1.47
C THR A 10 -12.12 -1.44 -1.11
N SER A 11 -11.98 -2.40 -2.02
CA SER A 11 -12.37 -3.79 -1.76
C SER A 11 -11.50 -4.41 -0.66
N PHE A 12 -10.21 -4.14 -0.69
CA PHE A 12 -9.28 -4.62 0.34
C PHE A 12 -9.66 -4.08 1.71
N LEU A 13 -9.93 -2.78 1.82
CA LEU A 13 -10.36 -2.17 3.07
C LEU A 13 -11.67 -2.80 3.58
N ALA A 14 -12.62 -3.05 2.67
CA ALA A 14 -13.93 -3.61 3.00
C ALA A 14 -13.90 -5.12 3.26
N GLY A 15 -12.77 -5.79 3.07
CA GLY A 15 -12.66 -7.22 3.26
C GLY A 15 -13.30 -8.04 2.15
N LYS A 16 -13.41 -7.48 0.94
CA LYS A 16 -14.06 -8.13 -0.21
C LYS A 16 -13.05 -8.52 -1.28
N SER A 17 -13.34 -9.63 -1.96
CA SER A 17 -12.52 -10.09 -3.08
C SER A 17 -12.81 -9.28 -4.33
N LEU A 18 -11.76 -9.00 -5.10
CA LEU A 18 -11.87 -8.33 -6.39
C LEU A 18 -10.63 -8.59 -7.21
N GLN A 19 -10.81 -8.88 -8.48
CA GLN A 19 -9.71 -8.98 -9.43
C GLN A 19 -9.96 -8.04 -10.59
N ILE A 20 -8.97 -7.20 -10.90
CA ILE A 20 -9.01 -6.30 -12.06
C ILE A 20 -7.64 -6.37 -12.72
N ASP A 21 -7.58 -6.84 -13.96
CA ASP A 21 -6.38 -6.92 -14.76
C ASP A 21 -5.27 -7.71 -14.03
N ASN A 22 -4.17 -7.06 -13.68
CA ASN A 22 -3.00 -7.69 -13.05
C ASN A 22 -3.03 -7.64 -11.52
N THR A 23 -4.12 -7.18 -10.91
CA THR A 23 -4.21 -6.95 -9.46
C THR A 23 -5.38 -7.73 -8.88
N TYR A 24 -5.12 -8.38 -7.74
CA TYR A 24 -6.11 -9.20 -7.04
C TYR A 24 -6.08 -8.94 -5.55
N THR A 25 -7.25 -8.87 -4.93
CA THR A 25 -7.37 -8.90 -3.48
C THR A 25 -8.38 -9.98 -3.06
N ASP A 26 -8.07 -10.68 -1.99
CA ASP A 26 -9.01 -11.63 -1.36
C ASP A 26 -9.72 -10.98 -0.16
N GLY A 27 -9.52 -9.67 0.03
CA GLY A 27 -10.08 -8.94 1.16
C GLY A 27 -9.13 -8.82 2.35
N SER A 28 -8.10 -9.67 2.44
CA SER A 28 -7.09 -9.59 3.49
C SER A 28 -5.69 -9.39 2.96
N LYS A 29 -5.46 -9.64 1.68
CA LYS A 29 -4.18 -9.47 1.00
C LYS A 29 -4.39 -8.85 -0.36
N VAL A 30 -3.34 -8.23 -0.90
CA VAL A 30 -3.34 -7.68 -2.26
C VAL A 30 -2.13 -8.20 -3.00
N TYR A 31 -2.37 -8.68 -4.23
CA TYR A 31 -1.34 -9.21 -5.12
C TYR A 31 -1.29 -8.40 -6.40
N LEU A 32 -0.09 -8.10 -6.87
CA LEU A 32 0.16 -7.49 -8.17
C LEU A 32 1.05 -8.44 -8.96
N HIS A 33 0.58 -8.91 -10.13
CA HIS A 33 1.28 -9.95 -10.90
C HIS A 33 1.65 -11.15 -10.03
N SER A 34 0.73 -11.58 -9.17
CA SER A 34 0.92 -12.70 -8.23
C SER A 34 1.93 -12.44 -7.11
N ASN A 35 2.45 -11.22 -6.99
CA ASN A 35 3.35 -10.83 -5.91
C ASN A 35 2.57 -10.15 -4.79
N LEU A 36 2.77 -10.61 -3.56
CA LEU A 36 2.09 -10.05 -2.40
C LEU A 36 2.65 -8.66 -2.09
N ILE A 37 1.82 -7.64 -2.16
CA ILE A 37 2.24 -6.25 -1.92
C ILE A 37 1.59 -5.63 -0.69
N ALA A 38 0.50 -6.20 -0.17
CA ALA A 38 -0.17 -5.68 1.02
C ALA A 38 -0.90 -6.79 1.75
N LYS A 39 -0.96 -6.69 3.08
CA LYS A 39 -1.70 -7.65 3.90
C LYS A 39 -2.17 -6.98 5.20
N LYS A 40 -3.37 -7.36 5.64
CA LYS A 40 -3.88 -7.02 6.96
C LYS A 40 -3.54 -8.18 7.89
N ILE A 41 -2.63 -7.96 8.82
CA ILE A 41 -2.22 -8.98 9.80
C ILE A 41 -3.25 -9.05 10.91
N HIS A 42 -3.79 -7.93 11.25
CA HIS A 42 -4.75 -7.69 12.32
C HIS A 42 -5.75 -6.65 11.83
N PRO A 43 -6.93 -6.56 12.44
CA PRO A 43 -7.83 -5.46 12.09
C PRO A 43 -7.19 -4.08 12.21
N ASP A 44 -6.15 -3.96 13.05
CA ASP A 44 -5.47 -2.70 13.32
C ASP A 44 -4.04 -2.65 12.80
N LYS A 45 -3.61 -3.62 11.98
CA LYS A 45 -2.23 -3.64 11.46
C LYS A 45 -2.21 -3.94 9.96
N LEU A 46 -1.60 -3.03 9.20
CA LEU A 46 -1.40 -3.14 7.76
C LEU A 46 0.09 -3.26 7.47
N GLU A 47 0.47 -4.17 6.57
CA GLU A 47 1.83 -4.26 6.06
C GLU A 47 1.83 -4.14 4.56
N ILE A 48 2.78 -3.38 4.01
CA ILE A 48 2.94 -3.18 2.57
C ILE A 48 4.38 -3.46 2.16
N SER A 49 4.55 -3.84 0.89
CA SER A 49 5.87 -4.13 0.31
C SER A 49 5.85 -3.83 -1.18
N LEU A 50 6.98 -3.37 -1.71
CA LEU A 50 7.17 -3.25 -3.15
C LEU A 50 7.45 -4.62 -3.79
N ALA A 51 7.64 -5.67 -2.98
CA ALA A 51 7.82 -7.06 -3.40
C ALA A 51 9.00 -7.24 -4.37
N GLY A 52 10.01 -6.37 -4.28
CA GLY A 52 11.16 -6.39 -5.17
C GLY A 52 10.93 -5.74 -6.53
N TYR A 53 9.76 -5.12 -6.73
CA TYR A 53 9.39 -4.48 -8.00
C TYR A 53 9.05 -3.01 -7.77
N PRO A 54 10.05 -2.11 -7.69
CA PRO A 54 9.80 -0.70 -7.40
C PRO A 54 9.33 0.06 -8.65
N THR A 55 8.23 -0.40 -9.23
CA THR A 55 7.66 0.20 -10.45
C THR A 55 6.61 1.24 -10.10
N MET A 56 6.29 2.07 -11.10
CA MET A 56 5.21 3.04 -10.97
C MET A 56 3.89 2.36 -10.62
N THR A 57 3.59 1.23 -11.24
CA THR A 57 2.34 0.50 -10.98
C THR A 57 2.28 0.02 -9.52
N THR A 58 3.36 -0.53 -9.00
CA THR A 58 3.40 -0.97 -7.60
C THR A 58 3.17 0.20 -6.67
N ARG A 59 3.85 1.33 -6.90
CA ARG A 59 3.65 2.54 -6.08
C ARG A 59 2.22 3.05 -6.15
N GLU A 60 1.60 3.06 -7.33
CA GLU A 60 0.22 3.51 -7.47
C GLU A 60 -0.76 2.65 -6.68
N ARG A 61 -0.58 1.32 -6.72
CA ARG A 61 -1.43 0.40 -5.96
C ARG A 61 -1.28 0.64 -4.46
N LEU A 62 -0.04 0.75 -3.98
CA LEU A 62 0.24 0.97 -2.55
C LEU A 62 -0.22 2.34 -2.09
N ASN A 63 -0.01 3.39 -2.90
CA ASN A 63 -0.44 4.74 -2.53
C ASN A 63 -1.96 4.84 -2.45
N SER A 64 -2.68 4.12 -3.29
CA SER A 64 -4.14 4.06 -3.20
C SER A 64 -4.59 3.37 -1.92
N ILE A 65 -3.90 2.29 -1.53
CA ILE A 65 -4.19 1.60 -0.28
C ILE A 65 -3.96 2.53 0.91
N LEU A 66 -2.82 3.20 0.95
CA LEU A 66 -2.52 4.14 2.03
C LEU A 66 -3.56 5.25 2.10
N ASN A 67 -3.97 5.78 0.96
CA ASN A 67 -4.96 6.84 0.90
C ASN A 67 -6.33 6.37 1.40
N VAL A 68 -6.81 5.23 0.92
CA VAL A 68 -8.12 4.69 1.30
C VAL A 68 -8.16 4.32 2.78
N PHE A 69 -7.03 3.84 3.34
CA PHE A 69 -6.93 3.53 4.76
C PHE A 69 -6.79 4.77 5.65
N GLY A 70 -6.64 5.96 5.05
CA GLY A 70 -6.59 7.22 5.79
C GLY A 70 -5.21 7.63 6.26
N PHE A 71 -4.15 7.05 5.70
CA PHE A 71 -2.78 7.46 6.05
C PHE A 71 -2.37 8.73 5.30
N ASP A 72 -1.66 9.60 5.98
CA ASP A 72 -1.04 10.78 5.38
C ASP A 72 0.36 10.45 4.89
N HIS A 73 0.50 9.29 4.27
CA HIS A 73 1.77 8.78 3.78
C HIS A 73 1.64 8.35 2.33
N TYR A 74 2.73 8.45 1.58
CA TYR A 74 2.80 7.90 0.22
C TYR A 74 4.22 7.49 -0.12
N ILE A 75 4.35 6.62 -1.12
CA ILE A 75 5.65 6.15 -1.59
C ILE A 75 6.05 6.98 -2.80
N GLN A 76 7.29 7.46 -2.79
CA GLN A 76 7.85 8.27 -3.85
C GLN A 76 9.22 7.70 -4.27
N GLN A 77 9.49 7.72 -5.57
CA GLN A 77 10.81 7.40 -6.08
C GLN A 77 11.58 8.70 -6.30
N LYS A 78 12.82 8.72 -5.83
CA LYS A 78 13.73 9.84 -6.07
C LYS A 78 15.13 9.29 -6.29
N GLU A 79 15.73 9.62 -7.43
CA GLU A 79 17.09 9.18 -7.79
C GLU A 79 17.25 7.66 -7.69
N GLY A 80 16.22 6.92 -8.16
CA GLY A 80 16.23 5.47 -8.16
C GLY A 80 15.96 4.80 -6.83
N LYS A 81 15.74 5.58 -5.77
CA LYS A 81 15.46 5.05 -4.43
C LYS A 81 14.01 5.27 -4.04
N GLN A 82 13.49 4.38 -3.23
CA GLN A 82 12.11 4.43 -2.79
C GLN A 82 12.03 5.02 -1.38
N TYR A 83 11.09 5.94 -1.18
CA TYR A 83 10.89 6.63 0.09
C TYR A 83 9.44 6.57 0.51
N ILE A 84 9.21 6.43 1.82
CA ILE A 84 7.91 6.72 2.40
C ILE A 84 7.93 8.18 2.87
N VAL A 85 6.94 8.95 2.44
CA VAL A 85 6.83 10.37 2.73
C VAL A 85 5.63 10.60 3.62
N ASN A 86 5.83 11.35 4.71
CA ASN A 86 4.74 11.80 5.58
C ASN A 86 4.36 13.20 5.12
N GLU A 87 3.16 13.38 4.56
CA GLU A 87 2.75 14.67 4.00
C GLU A 87 2.81 15.84 4.98
N PRO A 88 2.24 15.72 6.20
CA PRO A 88 2.21 16.87 7.10
C PRO A 88 3.59 17.38 7.49
N SER A 89 4.56 16.50 7.74
CA SER A 89 5.89 16.87 8.18
C SER A 89 6.89 16.97 7.04
N GLU A 90 6.53 16.47 5.85
CA GLU A 90 7.41 16.33 4.69
C GLU A 90 8.66 15.47 4.98
N SER A 91 8.62 14.69 6.06
CA SER A 91 9.72 13.78 6.36
C SER A 91 9.75 12.62 5.38
N MET A 92 10.95 12.23 4.98
CA MET A 92 11.17 11.14 4.02
C MET A 92 12.09 10.11 4.64
N HIS A 93 11.71 8.83 4.52
CA HIS A 93 12.53 7.73 4.99
C HIS A 93 12.67 6.72 3.86
N ILE A 94 13.90 6.28 3.61
CA ILE A 94 14.15 5.26 2.59
C ILE A 94 13.51 3.95 3.03
N ILE A 95 12.90 3.24 2.07
CA ILE A 95 12.28 1.96 2.35
C ILE A 95 12.92 0.87 1.51
N PRO A 96 12.99 -0.37 2.03
CA PRO A 96 13.51 -1.49 1.25
C PRO A 96 12.53 -1.86 0.14
N GLU A 97 13.07 -2.44 -0.95
CA GLU A 97 12.26 -2.80 -2.11
C GLU A 97 11.62 -4.18 -1.97
N ASP A 98 12.11 -5.01 -1.06
CA ASP A 98 11.70 -6.41 -0.95
C ASP A 98 11.21 -6.82 0.45
N LYS A 99 10.99 -5.87 1.34
CA LYS A 99 10.55 -6.15 2.70
C LYS A 99 9.24 -5.43 3.02
N PHE A 100 8.49 -5.99 3.95
CA PHE A 100 7.26 -5.38 4.42
C PHE A 100 7.54 -4.28 5.43
N ILE A 101 6.80 -3.19 5.32
CA ILE A 101 6.78 -2.12 6.32
C ILE A 101 5.38 -2.05 6.90
N GLY A 102 5.31 -1.84 8.21
CA GLY A 102 4.06 -1.93 8.94
C GLY A 102 3.49 -0.58 9.32
N PHE A 103 2.16 -0.51 9.29
CA PHE A 103 1.39 0.62 9.78
C PHE A 103 0.40 0.10 10.79
N ARG A 104 0.28 0.78 11.94
CA ARG A 104 -0.60 0.35 13.00
C ARG A 104 -1.67 1.40 13.28
N ARG A 105 -2.87 0.92 13.52
CA ARG A 105 -3.94 1.78 13.98
C ARG A 105 -3.80 1.98 15.49
N VAL A 106 -3.84 3.24 15.91
CA VAL A 106 -3.83 3.61 17.34
C VAL A 106 -5.13 4.35 17.60
N GLY A 107 -6.02 3.73 18.38
CA GLY A 107 -7.38 4.24 18.52
C GLY A 107 -8.08 4.18 17.17
N GLU A 108 -8.50 5.33 16.65
CA GLU A 108 -9.15 5.44 15.36
C GLU A 108 -8.21 5.94 14.25
N ILE A 109 -6.92 6.09 14.57
CA ILE A 109 -5.93 6.66 13.66
C ILE A 109 -4.89 5.60 13.33
N TRP A 110 -4.64 5.41 12.04
CA TRP A 110 -3.54 4.57 11.57
C TRP A 110 -2.23 5.33 11.62
N GLN A 111 -1.19 4.67 12.06
CA GLN A 111 0.16 5.24 12.12
C GLN A 111 1.18 4.35 11.45
#